data_ff0bb591842b976670a8e381547c9dbe
#
_entry.id   ff0bb591842b976670a8e381547c9dbe
#
_cell.length_a   1.000
_cell.length_b   1.000
_cell.length_c   1.000
_cell.angle_alpha   90.00
_cell.angle_beta   90.00
_cell.angle_gamma   90.00
#
_symmetry.space_group_name_H-M   'P 1'
#
loop_
_entity.id
_entity.type
_entity.pdbx_description
1 polymer ?
#
loop_
_entity_poly.entity_id
_entity_poly.type
_entity_poly.pdbx_seq_one_letter_code
_entity_poly.pdbx_strand_id
1 'polypeptide(L)'
;MDGLGNQMFQYAFGRYLQEVYHEKIVFETMKLQKGSARKLGIQKFNIPLSSGKNYCTCKFANPIENIILQFISKTGRWIAEKIFGISMSGENGYHAMIKWGYYTTNDSISYYSFRKTKKKIKFVRGYFQSEKYFNEIENVIKAELTIMKIDNLSVQRLADQMKKEDSVCVHIRRGDYIGNKRLEVCTEEYYKRAIELIKTKIRKPVFYIFSNSPFELEWIQNHYAFTKDMYFVNEGNNEHEDLFLMYHCRNHIISNSTFGWWGSYLSNGNITIAPQKWSNSDEQQDILRTGWILI
;
A
#
# COMPACT_ATOMS: atom_id res chain seq x y z
N MET A 1 2.61 -11.55 -3.50
CA MET A 1 2.86 -10.09 -3.53
C MET A 1 2.38 -9.52 -4.86
N ASP A 2 2.08 -8.24 -4.91
CA ASP A 2 1.47 -7.55 -6.04
C ASP A 2 2.16 -6.19 -6.25
N GLY A 3 1.47 -5.11 -6.69
CA GLY A 3 2.05 -3.78 -6.84
C GLY A 3 2.74 -3.25 -5.58
N LEU A 4 3.57 -2.21 -5.73
CA LEU A 4 4.43 -1.68 -4.67
C LEU A 4 3.67 -1.37 -3.36
N GLY A 5 2.51 -0.73 -3.42
CA GLY A 5 1.72 -0.43 -2.23
C GLY A 5 1.31 -1.68 -1.44
N ASN A 6 0.99 -2.79 -2.13
CA ASN A 6 0.69 -4.05 -1.47
C ASN A 6 1.95 -4.69 -0.85
N GLN A 7 3.10 -4.58 -1.51
CA GLN A 7 4.38 -5.04 -0.96
C GLN A 7 4.72 -4.29 0.33
N MET A 8 4.44 -2.98 0.38
CA MET A 8 4.67 -2.15 1.56
C MET A 8 3.79 -2.59 2.75
N PHE A 9 2.51 -2.87 2.55
CA PHE A 9 1.64 -3.41 3.60
C PHE A 9 2.10 -4.77 4.11
N GLN A 10 2.47 -5.68 3.21
CA GLN A 10 2.97 -6.99 3.59
C GLN A 10 4.29 -6.89 4.35
N TYR A 11 5.17 -5.98 3.94
CA TYR A 11 6.41 -5.68 4.66
C TYR A 11 6.12 -5.12 6.05
N ALA A 12 5.26 -4.11 6.16
CA ALA A 12 4.94 -3.46 7.43
C ALA A 12 4.37 -4.45 8.46
N PHE A 13 3.47 -5.35 8.05
CA PHE A 13 2.98 -6.40 8.92
C PHE A 13 4.08 -7.40 9.32
N GLY A 14 4.92 -7.83 8.39
CA GLY A 14 6.07 -8.68 8.69
C GLY A 14 7.02 -8.03 9.70
N ARG A 15 7.32 -6.74 9.52
CA ARG A 15 8.15 -5.97 10.48
C ARG A 15 7.51 -5.86 11.85
N TYR A 16 6.20 -5.65 11.90
CA TYR A 16 5.46 -5.68 13.17
C TYR A 16 5.63 -7.02 13.90
N LEU A 17 5.45 -8.15 13.20
CA LEU A 17 5.64 -9.47 13.79
C LEU A 17 7.08 -9.68 14.29
N GLN A 18 8.05 -9.15 13.59
CA GLN A 18 9.45 -9.21 14.00
C GLN A 18 9.72 -8.34 15.23
N GLU A 19 9.30 -7.08 15.21
CA GLU A 19 9.62 -6.09 16.23
C GLU A 19 8.92 -6.42 17.57
N VAL A 20 7.62 -6.73 17.50
CA VAL A 20 6.77 -6.91 18.69
C VAL A 20 6.79 -8.36 19.21
N TYR A 21 6.82 -9.33 18.29
CA TYR A 21 6.76 -10.75 18.67
C TYR A 21 8.09 -11.49 18.52
N HIS A 22 9.15 -10.82 18.07
CA HIS A 22 10.48 -11.39 17.85
C HIS A 22 10.48 -12.59 16.90
N GLU A 23 9.59 -12.58 15.92
CA GLU A 23 9.47 -13.63 14.90
C GLU A 23 10.55 -13.43 13.81
N LYS A 24 11.09 -14.54 13.30
CA LYS A 24 11.99 -14.50 12.13
C LYS A 24 11.15 -14.48 10.87
N ILE A 25 11.28 -13.44 10.05
CA ILE A 25 10.45 -13.23 8.87
C ILE A 25 11.19 -13.58 7.59
N VAL A 26 10.54 -14.39 6.76
CA VAL A 26 11.00 -14.73 5.41
C VAL A 26 9.90 -14.36 4.41
N PHE A 27 10.19 -13.42 3.51
CA PHE A 27 9.26 -12.99 2.47
C PHE A 27 9.35 -13.88 1.22
N GLU A 28 8.24 -14.48 0.84
CA GLU A 28 8.10 -15.20 -0.43
C GLU A 28 7.93 -14.20 -1.58
N THR A 29 8.75 -14.33 -2.64
CA THR A 29 8.85 -13.36 -3.73
C THR A 29 8.69 -13.98 -5.13
N MET A 30 8.28 -15.23 -5.24
CA MET A 30 8.25 -15.94 -6.52
C MET A 30 7.43 -15.21 -7.60
N LYS A 31 6.30 -14.59 -7.21
CA LYS A 31 5.45 -13.84 -8.15
C LYS A 31 6.05 -12.51 -8.62
N LEU A 32 7.15 -12.08 -8.01
CA LEU A 32 7.85 -10.82 -8.31
C LEU A 32 9.21 -11.06 -8.99
N GLN A 33 9.49 -12.32 -9.38
CA GLN A 33 10.75 -12.67 -10.04
C GLN A 33 10.76 -12.21 -11.50
N LYS A 34 11.97 -12.28 -12.10
CA LYS A 34 12.23 -11.85 -13.47
C LYS A 34 11.22 -12.46 -14.46
N GLY A 35 10.58 -11.62 -15.26
CA GLY A 35 9.55 -12.04 -16.22
C GLY A 35 8.11 -11.90 -15.72
N SER A 36 7.88 -11.56 -14.45
CA SER A 36 6.53 -11.25 -13.98
C SER A 36 6.11 -9.81 -14.35
N ALA A 37 4.80 -9.59 -14.46
CA ALA A 37 4.24 -8.25 -14.70
C ALA A 37 4.52 -7.25 -13.56
N ARG A 38 4.86 -7.75 -12.37
CA ARG A 38 5.17 -6.94 -11.18
C ARG A 38 6.58 -7.26 -10.68
N LYS A 39 7.35 -6.22 -10.36
CA LYS A 39 8.73 -6.33 -9.87
C LYS A 39 8.77 -6.22 -8.34
N LEU A 40 9.84 -6.75 -7.74
CA LEU A 40 10.13 -6.55 -6.33
C LEU A 40 10.66 -5.11 -6.14
N GLY A 41 9.78 -4.20 -5.74
CA GLY A 41 10.08 -2.77 -5.57
C GLY A 41 10.54 -2.39 -4.17
N ILE A 42 10.14 -3.16 -3.17
CA ILE A 42 10.42 -2.84 -1.75
C ILE A 42 11.93 -2.68 -1.43
N GLN A 43 12.82 -3.28 -2.22
CA GLN A 43 14.27 -3.23 -2.01
C GLN A 43 14.89 -1.84 -2.16
N LYS A 44 14.20 -0.89 -2.78
CA LYS A 44 14.70 0.48 -2.96
C LYS A 44 14.51 1.38 -1.74
N PHE A 45 13.80 0.89 -0.74
CA PHE A 45 13.59 1.59 0.53
C PHE A 45 14.74 1.34 1.51
N ASN A 46 14.78 2.14 2.58
CA ASN A 46 15.76 2.03 3.64
C ASN A 46 15.45 0.85 4.61
N ILE A 47 15.15 -0.32 4.04
CA ILE A 47 14.77 -1.49 4.81
C ILE A 47 16.01 -2.28 5.29
N PRO A 48 16.07 -2.71 6.55
CA PRO A 48 17.19 -3.48 7.08
C PRO A 48 17.10 -4.93 6.60
N LEU A 49 17.64 -5.23 5.43
CA LEU A 49 17.72 -6.59 4.91
C LEU A 49 18.91 -7.33 5.50
N SER A 50 18.68 -8.54 5.99
CA SER A 50 19.75 -9.41 6.47
C SER A 50 20.50 -10.05 5.30
N SER A 51 21.81 -9.89 5.30
CA SER A 51 22.73 -10.58 4.36
C SER A 51 23.44 -11.79 5.00
N GLY A 52 22.96 -12.37 6.11
CA GLY A 52 23.69 -13.43 6.80
C GLY A 52 22.91 -14.17 7.89
N LYS A 53 23.65 -14.99 8.67
CA LYS A 53 23.08 -15.84 9.74
C LYS A 53 22.52 -15.12 10.96
N ASN A 54 22.75 -13.82 11.12
CA ASN A 54 22.23 -13.03 12.23
C ASN A 54 20.83 -12.50 11.91
N TYR A 55 19.85 -13.17 12.44
CA TYR A 55 18.42 -13.00 12.17
C TYR A 55 17.75 -11.83 12.92
N CYS A 56 18.41 -10.70 13.02
CA CYS A 56 17.76 -9.51 13.58
C CYS A 56 16.87 -8.77 12.54
N THR A 57 16.80 -9.26 11.30
CA THR A 57 16.15 -8.55 10.19
C THR A 57 15.35 -9.48 9.28
N CYS A 58 14.44 -8.92 8.51
CA CYS A 58 13.69 -9.65 7.49
C CYS A 58 14.61 -10.12 6.35
N LYS A 59 14.35 -11.28 5.75
CA LYS A 59 15.03 -11.74 4.55
C LYS A 59 14.03 -12.07 3.44
N PHE A 60 14.49 -12.01 2.19
CA PHE A 60 13.77 -12.58 1.05
C PHE A 60 14.14 -14.04 0.86
N ALA A 61 13.14 -14.87 0.55
CA ALA A 61 13.35 -16.28 0.29
C ALA A 61 14.20 -16.50 -0.98
N ASN A 62 15.12 -17.46 -0.91
CA ASN A 62 15.83 -17.93 -2.10
C ASN A 62 14.89 -18.76 -3.02
N PRO A 63 15.29 -19.10 -4.25
CA PRO A 63 14.42 -19.83 -5.18
C PRO A 63 13.87 -21.15 -4.63
N ILE A 64 14.66 -21.93 -3.91
CA ILE A 64 14.25 -23.21 -3.32
C ILE A 64 13.25 -22.98 -2.17
N GLU A 65 13.55 -22.05 -1.28
CA GLU A 65 12.63 -21.63 -0.21
C GLU A 65 11.29 -21.14 -0.77
N ASN A 66 11.30 -20.37 -1.86
CA ASN A 66 10.09 -19.90 -2.51
C ASN A 66 9.19 -21.07 -3.00
N ILE A 67 9.78 -22.10 -3.62
CA ILE A 67 9.04 -23.28 -4.08
C ILE A 67 8.41 -24.02 -2.89
N ILE A 68 9.18 -24.24 -1.83
CA ILE A 68 8.72 -24.94 -0.62
C ILE A 68 7.59 -24.15 0.05
N LEU A 69 7.76 -22.85 0.24
CA LEU A 69 6.76 -21.97 0.88
C LEU A 69 5.45 -21.93 0.09
N GLN A 70 5.52 -21.88 -1.24
CA GLN A 70 4.33 -21.94 -2.08
C GLN A 70 3.60 -23.27 -1.99
N PHE A 71 4.35 -24.38 -2.05
CA PHE A 71 3.76 -25.71 -1.93
C PHE A 71 3.01 -25.87 -0.61
N ILE A 72 3.65 -25.57 0.51
CA ILE A 72 3.04 -25.69 1.85
C ILE A 72 1.83 -24.75 1.97
N SER A 73 1.94 -23.50 1.51
CA SER A 73 0.83 -22.54 1.56
C SER A 73 -0.39 -22.99 0.75
N LYS A 74 -0.18 -23.52 -0.47
CA LYS A 74 -1.26 -24.03 -1.32
C LYS A 74 -1.92 -25.28 -0.72
N THR A 75 -1.12 -26.22 -0.26
CA THR A 75 -1.59 -27.49 0.31
C THR A 75 -2.37 -27.25 1.59
N GLY A 76 -1.83 -26.43 2.51
CA GLY A 76 -2.52 -26.10 3.77
C GLY A 76 -3.87 -25.43 3.54
N ARG A 77 -3.95 -24.51 2.58
CA ARG A 77 -5.21 -23.87 2.22
C ARG A 77 -6.22 -24.84 1.60
N TRP A 78 -5.77 -25.68 0.67
CA TRP A 78 -6.63 -26.70 0.06
C TRP A 78 -7.21 -27.65 1.11
N ILE A 79 -6.40 -28.11 2.06
CA ILE A 79 -6.85 -28.97 3.17
C ILE A 79 -7.90 -28.25 4.01
N ALA A 80 -7.66 -26.98 4.37
CA ALA A 80 -8.59 -26.20 5.18
C ALA A 80 -9.94 -26.00 4.48
N GLU A 81 -9.93 -25.59 3.22
CA GLU A 81 -11.16 -25.33 2.45
C GLU A 81 -11.91 -26.62 2.09
N LYS A 82 -11.21 -27.66 1.62
CA LYS A 82 -11.84 -28.86 1.04
C LYS A 82 -12.11 -29.97 2.05
N ILE A 83 -11.28 -30.12 3.08
CA ILE A 83 -11.44 -31.18 4.09
C ILE A 83 -12.18 -30.67 5.32
N PHE A 84 -11.85 -29.46 5.78
CA PHE A 84 -12.44 -28.90 6.99
C PHE A 84 -13.55 -27.86 6.73
N GLY A 85 -13.84 -27.49 5.48
CA GLY A 85 -14.89 -26.52 5.12
C GLY A 85 -14.65 -25.12 5.70
N ILE A 86 -13.40 -24.76 5.99
CA ILE A 86 -13.06 -23.46 6.59
C ILE A 86 -13.04 -22.40 5.51
N SER A 87 -13.91 -21.38 5.64
CA SER A 87 -13.84 -20.19 4.80
C SER A 87 -12.57 -19.40 5.07
N MET A 88 -11.90 -18.92 4.01
CA MET A 88 -10.74 -18.02 4.13
C MET A 88 -11.14 -16.56 4.28
N SER A 89 -12.41 -16.24 4.22
CA SER A 89 -12.94 -14.88 4.42
C SER A 89 -13.63 -14.76 5.77
N GLY A 90 -13.55 -13.55 6.35
CA GLY A 90 -14.12 -13.23 7.65
C GLY A 90 -13.25 -13.64 8.83
N GLU A 91 -13.56 -13.05 9.97
CA GLU A 91 -12.80 -13.20 11.22
C GLU A 91 -12.80 -14.64 11.74
N ASN A 92 -13.93 -15.32 11.65
CA ASN A 92 -14.06 -16.71 12.11
C ASN A 92 -13.13 -17.67 11.35
N GLY A 93 -13.03 -17.52 10.03
CA GLY A 93 -12.14 -18.32 9.19
C GLY A 93 -10.68 -18.05 9.52
N TYR A 94 -10.32 -16.76 9.65
CA TYR A 94 -8.99 -16.34 10.06
C TYR A 94 -8.56 -16.95 11.41
N HIS A 95 -9.39 -16.85 12.43
CA HIS A 95 -9.09 -17.41 13.76
C HIS A 95 -9.06 -18.94 13.79
N ALA A 96 -9.87 -19.63 12.97
CA ALA A 96 -9.82 -21.09 12.86
C ALA A 96 -8.47 -21.56 12.33
N MET A 97 -7.90 -20.85 11.36
CA MET A 97 -6.61 -21.19 10.73
C MET A 97 -5.40 -20.93 11.62
N ILE A 98 -5.47 -19.95 12.52
CA ILE A 98 -4.37 -19.62 13.46
C ILE A 98 -3.96 -20.83 14.32
N LYS A 99 -4.89 -21.66 14.74
CA LYS A 99 -4.60 -22.87 15.54
C LYS A 99 -3.62 -23.81 14.84
N TRP A 100 -3.60 -23.78 13.51
CA TRP A 100 -2.71 -24.57 12.66
C TRP A 100 -1.42 -23.83 12.28
N GLY A 101 -1.28 -22.56 12.69
CA GLY A 101 -0.14 -21.71 12.34
C GLY A 101 -0.31 -20.97 11.01
N TYR A 102 -1.52 -20.90 10.47
CA TYR A 102 -1.83 -20.18 9.25
C TYR A 102 -2.56 -18.88 9.58
N TYR A 103 -1.92 -17.75 9.30
CA TYR A 103 -2.47 -16.40 9.37
C TYR A 103 -2.84 -16.00 7.95
N THR A 104 -3.99 -16.46 7.50
CA THR A 104 -4.40 -16.29 6.10
C THR A 104 -5.78 -15.66 6.02
N THR A 105 -5.92 -14.67 5.12
CA THR A 105 -7.20 -14.08 4.79
C THR A 105 -7.29 -13.79 3.30
N ASN A 106 -8.48 -13.92 2.73
CA ASN A 106 -8.80 -13.42 1.40
C ASN A 106 -9.26 -11.96 1.45
N ASP A 107 -9.67 -11.47 2.63
CA ASP A 107 -10.07 -10.09 2.83
C ASP A 107 -8.82 -9.21 2.84
N SER A 108 -8.85 -8.16 2.03
CA SER A 108 -7.67 -7.32 1.83
C SER A 108 -7.64 -6.11 2.75
N ILE A 109 -8.79 -5.51 3.01
CA ILE A 109 -8.97 -4.21 3.68
C ILE A 109 -9.54 -4.31 5.09
N SER A 110 -9.89 -5.53 5.55
CA SER A 110 -10.34 -5.78 6.91
C SER A 110 -9.16 -6.05 7.85
N TYR A 111 -9.30 -5.63 9.10
CA TYR A 111 -8.36 -5.92 10.16
C TYR A 111 -8.84 -7.09 11.01
N TYR A 112 -7.97 -8.07 11.20
CA TYR A 112 -8.18 -9.17 12.14
C TYR A 112 -7.04 -9.24 13.14
N SER A 113 -7.36 -9.22 14.43
CA SER A 113 -6.37 -9.16 15.49
C SER A 113 -5.38 -10.33 15.41
N PHE A 114 -4.09 -10.03 15.50
CA PHE A 114 -3.07 -11.07 15.58
C PHE A 114 -3.13 -11.77 16.94
N ARG A 115 -3.17 -13.11 16.91
CA ARG A 115 -3.10 -13.94 18.12
C ARG A 115 -1.89 -14.86 18.03
N LYS A 116 -0.95 -14.72 18.96
CA LYS A 116 0.25 -15.56 18.98
C LYS A 116 -0.13 -17.03 19.16
N THR A 117 0.44 -17.93 18.35
CA THR A 117 0.33 -19.38 18.50
C THR A 117 1.65 -19.96 18.97
N LYS A 118 1.61 -21.15 19.62
CA LYS A 118 2.81 -21.92 20.03
C LYS A 118 3.52 -22.60 18.86
N LYS A 119 2.98 -22.52 17.65
CA LYS A 119 3.61 -23.13 16.46
C LYS A 119 4.95 -22.46 16.16
N LYS A 120 5.99 -23.27 15.95
CA LYS A 120 7.36 -22.79 15.61
C LYS A 120 7.41 -22.12 14.22
N ILE A 121 6.65 -22.67 13.27
CA ILE A 121 6.56 -22.12 11.90
C ILE A 121 5.15 -21.60 11.70
N LYS A 122 5.07 -20.39 11.16
CA LYS A 122 3.82 -19.69 10.85
C LYS A 122 3.82 -19.26 9.38
N PHE A 123 2.69 -19.47 8.72
CA PHE A 123 2.49 -19.03 7.35
C PHE A 123 1.55 -17.83 7.35
N VAL A 124 2.05 -16.72 6.82
CA VAL A 124 1.31 -15.45 6.75
C VAL A 124 0.99 -15.18 5.28
N ARG A 125 -0.30 -15.05 4.95
CA ARG A 125 -0.76 -14.80 3.60
C ARG A 125 -1.96 -13.87 3.59
N GLY A 126 -1.81 -12.74 2.96
CA GLY A 126 -2.84 -11.71 2.82
C GLY A 126 -2.22 -10.41 2.36
N TYR A 127 -3.04 -9.38 2.25
CA TYR A 127 -2.56 -8.03 1.93
C TYR A 127 -2.36 -7.18 3.19
N PHE A 128 -3.14 -7.42 4.24
CA PHE A 128 -3.05 -6.71 5.54
C PHE A 128 -3.12 -5.19 5.40
N GLN A 129 -4.06 -4.72 4.58
CA GLN A 129 -4.18 -3.32 4.19
C GLN A 129 -4.91 -2.51 5.28
N SER A 130 -4.29 -2.38 6.43
CA SER A 130 -4.73 -1.48 7.50
C SER A 130 -3.53 -1.10 8.37
N GLU A 131 -3.47 0.17 8.80
CA GLU A 131 -2.44 0.60 9.77
C GLU A 131 -2.55 -0.12 11.11
N LYS A 132 -3.73 -0.63 11.46
CA LYS A 132 -3.97 -1.39 12.70
C LYS A 132 -3.05 -2.61 12.85
N TYR A 133 -2.49 -3.12 11.75
CA TYR A 133 -1.53 -4.22 11.77
C TYR A 133 -0.11 -3.83 12.19
N PHE A 134 0.22 -2.52 12.20
CA PHE A 134 1.59 -2.06 12.45
C PHE A 134 1.69 -0.68 13.13
N ASN A 135 0.59 -0.13 13.63
CA ASN A 135 0.57 1.20 14.25
C ASN A 135 1.51 1.32 15.47
N GLU A 136 1.72 0.24 16.22
CA GLU A 136 2.65 0.22 17.36
C GLU A 136 4.11 0.49 16.97
N ILE A 137 4.46 0.28 15.69
CA ILE A 137 5.79 0.53 15.15
C ILE A 137 5.80 1.58 14.04
N GLU A 138 4.85 2.51 14.05
CA GLU A 138 4.68 3.52 13.00
C GLU A 138 5.99 4.25 12.66
N ASN A 139 6.74 4.69 13.67
CA ASN A 139 8.01 5.40 13.47
C ASN A 139 9.06 4.54 12.75
N VAL A 140 9.12 3.25 13.06
CA VAL A 140 10.02 2.30 12.41
C VAL A 140 9.61 2.15 10.93
N ILE A 141 8.32 1.96 10.66
CA ILE A 141 7.80 1.79 9.30
C ILE A 141 8.04 3.05 8.46
N LYS A 142 7.78 4.24 9.01
CA LYS A 142 8.05 5.50 8.29
C LYS A 142 9.54 5.69 7.99
N ALA A 143 10.43 5.37 8.93
CA ALA A 143 11.87 5.47 8.71
C ALA A 143 12.38 4.47 7.67
N GLU A 144 11.89 3.22 7.70
CA GLU A 144 12.32 2.15 6.81
C GLU A 144 11.72 2.28 5.40
N LEU A 145 10.49 2.77 5.28
CA LEU A 145 9.82 2.97 3.98
C LEU A 145 10.11 4.36 3.36
N THR A 146 11.16 5.02 3.78
CA THR A 146 11.76 6.13 3.04
C THR A 146 12.61 5.59 1.88
N ILE A 147 12.65 6.33 0.78
CA ILE A 147 13.49 6.00 -0.37
C ILE A 147 14.92 6.43 -0.06
N MET A 148 15.87 5.49 -0.15
CA MET A 148 17.27 5.71 0.23
C MET A 148 17.95 6.78 -0.64
N LYS A 149 17.67 6.78 -1.95
CA LYS A 149 18.34 7.67 -2.89
C LYS A 149 17.47 7.94 -4.11
N ILE A 150 17.38 9.19 -4.48
CA ILE A 150 16.83 9.67 -5.74
C ILE A 150 17.98 10.34 -6.50
N ASP A 151 18.38 9.76 -7.63
CA ASP A 151 19.45 10.30 -8.48
C ASP A 151 18.93 11.36 -9.46
N ASN A 152 17.63 11.37 -9.73
CA ASN A 152 16.99 12.29 -10.63
C ASN A 152 16.88 13.70 -10.00
N LEU A 153 17.70 14.62 -10.47
CA LEU A 153 17.78 15.99 -9.96
C LEU A 153 16.49 16.80 -10.21
N SER A 154 15.73 16.51 -11.26
CA SER A 154 14.44 17.19 -11.51
C SER A 154 13.42 16.77 -10.47
N VAL A 155 13.38 15.49 -10.10
CA VAL A 155 12.53 14.98 -9.03
C VAL A 155 12.89 15.59 -7.68
N GLN A 156 14.19 15.72 -7.37
CA GLN A 156 14.61 16.38 -6.12
C GLN A 156 14.17 17.85 -6.06
N ARG A 157 14.36 18.60 -7.14
CA ARG A 157 13.94 20.01 -7.24
C ARG A 157 12.44 20.17 -7.08
N LEU A 158 11.68 19.29 -7.76
CA LEU A 158 10.22 19.31 -7.65
C LEU A 158 9.75 18.99 -6.23
N ALA A 159 10.36 18.01 -5.56
CA ALA A 159 10.06 17.70 -4.16
C ALA A 159 10.36 18.90 -3.23
N ASP A 160 11.47 19.60 -3.46
CA ASP A 160 11.83 20.78 -2.68
C ASP A 160 10.88 21.98 -2.93
N GLN A 161 10.32 22.08 -4.13
CA GLN A 161 9.26 23.03 -4.45
C GLN A 161 7.97 22.65 -3.69
N MET A 162 7.53 21.39 -3.78
CA MET A 162 6.32 20.89 -3.10
C MET A 162 6.36 21.13 -1.58
N LYS A 163 7.54 21.00 -0.95
CA LYS A 163 7.72 21.29 0.49
C LYS A 163 7.50 22.75 0.85
N LYS A 164 7.81 23.69 -0.06
CA LYS A 164 7.73 25.14 0.17
C LYS A 164 6.35 25.71 -0.07
N GLU A 165 5.54 25.01 -0.87
CA GLU A 165 4.19 25.44 -1.26
C GLU A 165 3.11 24.75 -0.41
N ASP A 166 1.89 25.25 -0.48
CA ASP A 166 0.71 24.54 0.02
C ASP A 166 0.29 23.44 -0.96
N SER A 167 1.22 22.53 -1.20
CA SER A 167 1.09 21.46 -2.19
C SER A 167 0.02 20.45 -1.82
N VAL A 168 -0.73 20.02 -2.82
CA VAL A 168 -1.80 19.01 -2.72
C VAL A 168 -1.53 17.92 -3.75
N CYS A 169 -1.18 16.74 -3.29
CA CYS A 169 -1.14 15.54 -4.12
C CYS A 169 -2.58 15.14 -4.49
N VAL A 170 -2.88 15.05 -5.78
CA VAL A 170 -4.16 14.51 -6.28
C VAL A 170 -3.85 13.20 -7.01
N HIS A 171 -4.03 12.09 -6.32
CA HIS A 171 -3.79 10.77 -6.89
C HIS A 171 -5.07 10.22 -7.52
N ILE A 172 -5.07 10.12 -8.84
CA ILE A 172 -6.20 9.63 -9.64
C ILE A 172 -5.87 8.24 -10.18
N ARG A 173 -6.56 7.21 -9.66
CA ARG A 173 -6.41 5.83 -10.14
C ARG A 173 -7.45 5.52 -11.20
N ARG A 174 -6.95 5.09 -12.37
CA ARG A 174 -7.75 4.66 -13.52
C ARG A 174 -7.29 3.26 -13.97
N GLY A 175 -7.14 3.04 -15.26
CA GLY A 175 -6.61 1.81 -15.83
C GLY A 175 -7.45 0.59 -15.45
N ASP A 176 -6.87 -0.30 -14.66
CA ASP A 176 -7.47 -1.55 -14.18
C ASP A 176 -8.70 -1.37 -13.25
N TYR A 177 -9.02 -0.12 -12.84
CA TYR A 177 -10.19 0.18 -12.03
C TYR A 177 -11.42 0.49 -12.88
N ILE A 178 -11.25 0.97 -14.12
CA ILE A 178 -12.35 1.33 -15.01
C ILE A 178 -13.18 0.10 -15.37
N GLY A 179 -14.49 0.17 -15.17
CA GLY A 179 -15.41 -0.94 -15.38
C GLY A 179 -15.37 -2.03 -14.33
N ASN A 180 -14.49 -1.91 -13.33
CA ASN A 180 -14.45 -2.84 -12.21
C ASN A 180 -15.42 -2.37 -11.11
N LYS A 181 -16.63 -2.94 -11.08
CA LYS A 181 -17.71 -2.57 -10.14
C LYS A 181 -17.29 -2.57 -8.67
N ARG A 182 -16.30 -3.39 -8.30
CA ARG A 182 -15.79 -3.45 -6.92
C ARG A 182 -14.86 -2.26 -6.60
N LEU A 183 -14.04 -1.82 -7.56
CA LEU A 183 -12.96 -0.86 -7.33
C LEU A 183 -13.27 0.55 -7.85
N GLU A 184 -14.23 0.70 -8.74
CA GLU A 184 -14.62 1.99 -9.32
C GLU A 184 -15.50 2.79 -8.34
N VAL A 185 -14.86 3.39 -7.32
CA VAL A 185 -15.54 4.19 -6.28
C VAL A 185 -15.22 5.68 -6.39
N CYS A 186 -14.07 6.05 -6.96
CA CYS A 186 -13.65 7.45 -7.11
C CYS A 186 -14.05 7.98 -8.48
N THR A 187 -15.22 8.59 -8.55
CA THR A 187 -15.73 9.25 -9.77
C THR A 187 -15.10 10.64 -9.96
N GLU A 188 -15.31 11.26 -11.13
CA GLU A 188 -14.94 12.66 -11.38
C GLU A 188 -15.53 13.60 -10.31
N GLU A 189 -16.77 13.37 -9.91
CA GLU A 189 -17.46 14.16 -8.89
C GLU A 189 -16.79 14.07 -7.52
N TYR A 190 -16.25 12.90 -7.16
CA TYR A 190 -15.44 12.74 -5.93
C TYR A 190 -14.26 13.72 -5.95
N TYR A 191 -13.49 13.77 -7.04
CA TYR A 191 -12.32 14.67 -7.12
C TYR A 191 -12.72 16.14 -7.10
N LYS A 192 -13.77 16.53 -7.80
CA LYS A 192 -14.30 17.92 -7.78
C LYS A 192 -14.65 18.34 -6.35
N ARG A 193 -15.43 17.53 -5.64
CA ARG A 193 -15.82 17.80 -4.25
C ARG A 193 -14.61 17.87 -3.33
N ALA A 194 -13.63 16.97 -3.48
CA ALA A 194 -12.41 16.96 -2.70
C ALA A 194 -11.58 18.23 -2.91
N ILE A 195 -11.43 18.68 -4.17
CA ILE A 195 -10.71 19.90 -4.54
C ILE A 195 -11.39 21.13 -3.95
N GLU A 196 -12.71 21.25 -4.08
CA GLU A 196 -13.45 22.37 -3.49
C GLU A 196 -13.30 22.36 -1.95
N LEU A 197 -13.36 21.21 -1.31
CA LEU A 197 -13.15 21.10 0.13
C LEU A 197 -11.74 21.55 0.55
N ILE A 198 -10.68 21.18 -0.19
CA ILE A 198 -9.31 21.64 0.06
C ILE A 198 -9.22 23.18 -0.06
N LYS A 199 -9.84 23.78 -1.10
CA LYS A 199 -9.84 25.24 -1.30
C LYS A 199 -10.48 25.99 -0.14
N THR A 200 -11.43 25.39 0.58
CA THR A 200 -12.00 26.02 1.78
C THR A 200 -11.04 26.00 2.98
N LYS A 201 -10.08 25.09 3.00
CA LYS A 201 -9.16 24.88 4.14
C LYS A 201 -7.78 25.48 3.91
N ILE A 202 -7.38 25.66 2.66
CA ILE A 202 -6.05 26.13 2.25
C ILE A 202 -6.22 27.32 1.32
N ARG A 203 -5.54 28.44 1.69
CA ARG A 203 -5.73 29.72 0.98
C ARG A 203 -5.22 29.70 -0.46
N LYS A 204 -4.08 29.04 -0.71
CA LYS A 204 -3.40 29.00 -2.02
C LYS A 204 -2.90 27.59 -2.33
N PRO A 205 -3.79 26.60 -2.48
CA PRO A 205 -3.37 25.24 -2.78
C PRO A 205 -2.76 25.14 -4.18
N VAL A 206 -1.66 24.42 -4.30
CA VAL A 206 -1.03 24.06 -5.57
C VAL A 206 -1.22 22.57 -5.79
N PHE A 207 -1.97 22.22 -6.83
CA PHE A 207 -2.37 20.83 -7.09
C PHE A 207 -1.40 20.13 -8.02
N TYR A 208 -0.95 18.94 -7.62
CA TYR A 208 -0.07 18.05 -8.35
C TYR A 208 -0.79 16.74 -8.66
N ILE A 209 -1.03 16.47 -9.95
CA ILE A 209 -1.76 15.28 -10.41
C ILE A 209 -0.80 14.12 -10.59
N PHE A 210 -1.13 12.99 -9.97
CA PHE A 210 -0.47 11.71 -10.14
C PHE A 210 -1.44 10.66 -10.66
N SER A 211 -0.97 9.79 -11.54
CA SER A 211 -1.75 8.64 -12.00
C SER A 211 -0.87 7.42 -12.23
N ASN A 212 -1.45 6.32 -12.69
CA ASN A 212 -0.77 5.03 -12.80
C ASN A 212 0.06 4.85 -14.10
N SER A 213 -0.03 5.78 -15.03
CA SER A 213 0.82 5.81 -16.24
C SER A 213 0.75 7.17 -16.93
N PRO A 214 1.71 7.49 -17.82
CA PRO A 214 1.66 8.68 -18.66
C PRO A 214 0.41 8.74 -19.53
N PHE A 215 -0.05 7.60 -20.06
CA PHE A 215 -1.27 7.49 -20.84
C PHE A 215 -2.50 7.94 -20.03
N GLU A 216 -2.62 7.51 -18.79
CA GLU A 216 -3.74 7.90 -17.93
C GLU A 216 -3.66 9.38 -17.51
N LEU A 217 -2.45 9.92 -17.33
CA LEU A 217 -2.27 11.36 -17.08
C LEU A 217 -2.74 12.20 -18.26
N GLU A 218 -2.35 11.83 -19.48
CA GLU A 218 -2.80 12.49 -20.71
C GLU A 218 -4.31 12.40 -20.87
N TRP A 219 -4.88 11.22 -20.60
CA TRP A 219 -6.32 11.05 -20.65
C TRP A 219 -7.03 11.99 -19.66
N ILE A 220 -6.55 12.08 -18.40
CA ILE A 220 -7.11 12.95 -17.35
C ILE A 220 -7.04 14.43 -17.82
N GLN A 221 -5.90 14.85 -18.34
CA GLN A 221 -5.67 16.20 -18.82
C GLN A 221 -6.67 16.59 -19.91
N ASN A 222 -7.00 15.67 -20.82
CA ASN A 222 -7.90 15.91 -21.95
C ASN A 222 -9.38 15.81 -21.59
N HIS A 223 -9.75 15.11 -20.50
CA HIS A 223 -11.15 14.81 -20.20
C HIS A 223 -11.65 15.45 -18.89
N TYR A 224 -10.77 15.71 -17.92
CA TYR A 224 -11.18 16.29 -16.63
C TYR A 224 -10.93 17.79 -16.60
N ALA A 225 -11.95 18.58 -17.02
CA ALA A 225 -11.86 20.04 -17.12
C ALA A 225 -11.41 20.75 -15.82
N PHE A 226 -11.68 20.15 -14.66
CA PHE A 226 -11.29 20.70 -13.35
C PHE A 226 -9.78 20.71 -13.12
N THR A 227 -8.99 19.99 -13.92
CA THR A 227 -7.53 19.88 -13.77
C THR A 227 -6.74 20.91 -14.60
N LYS A 228 -7.43 21.82 -15.32
CA LYS A 228 -6.84 22.75 -16.30
C LYS A 228 -5.65 23.56 -15.75
N ASP A 229 -5.72 23.99 -14.51
CA ASP A 229 -4.71 24.84 -13.87
C ASP A 229 -3.85 24.07 -12.86
N MET A 230 -3.73 22.73 -13.03
CA MET A 230 -2.99 21.86 -12.15
C MET A 230 -1.71 21.35 -12.81
N TYR A 231 -0.72 21.01 -11.98
CA TYR A 231 0.56 20.47 -12.44
C TYR A 231 0.44 18.95 -12.63
N PHE A 232 0.71 18.46 -13.84
CA PHE A 232 0.74 17.03 -14.14
C PHE A 232 2.15 16.50 -13.93
N VAL A 233 2.32 15.58 -12.99
CA VAL A 233 3.62 14.97 -12.69
C VAL A 233 3.88 13.87 -13.70
N ASN A 234 4.60 14.20 -14.77
CA ASN A 234 4.94 13.30 -15.88
C ASN A 234 6.39 13.52 -16.33
N GLU A 235 7.31 13.43 -15.42
CA GLU A 235 8.76 13.62 -15.68
C GLU A 235 9.46 12.32 -16.15
N GLY A 236 8.70 11.32 -16.63
CA GLY A 236 9.23 9.99 -16.93
C GLY A 236 9.62 9.20 -15.67
N ASN A 237 9.02 9.54 -14.56
CA ASN A 237 9.31 8.98 -13.25
C ASN A 237 8.99 7.47 -13.18
N ASN A 238 9.75 6.77 -12.38
CA ASN A 238 9.38 5.43 -11.95
C ASN A 238 8.49 5.47 -10.70
N GLU A 239 7.88 4.34 -10.32
CA GLU A 239 6.96 4.26 -9.18
C GLU A 239 7.56 4.75 -7.84
N HIS A 240 8.88 4.68 -7.64
CA HIS A 240 9.53 5.16 -6.43
C HIS A 240 9.69 6.69 -6.44
N GLU A 241 9.98 7.26 -7.60
CA GLU A 241 10.07 8.71 -7.77
C GLU A 241 8.70 9.36 -7.59
N ASP A 242 7.64 8.76 -8.16
CA ASP A 242 6.29 9.23 -7.93
C ASP A 242 5.89 9.15 -6.44
N LEU A 243 6.16 8.03 -5.77
CA LEU A 243 5.89 7.90 -4.35
C LEU A 243 6.69 8.93 -3.53
N PHE A 244 7.96 9.15 -3.90
CA PHE A 244 8.82 10.17 -3.28
C PHE A 244 8.19 11.56 -3.39
N LEU A 245 7.73 11.96 -4.57
CA LEU A 245 7.05 13.24 -4.77
C LEU A 245 5.74 13.31 -3.99
N MET A 246 4.93 12.25 -4.03
CA MET A 246 3.65 12.21 -3.34
C MET A 246 3.80 12.47 -1.84
N TYR A 247 4.73 11.80 -1.14
CA TYR A 247 4.86 12.02 0.30
C TYR A 247 5.57 13.33 0.68
N HIS A 248 6.12 14.07 -0.31
CA HIS A 248 6.62 15.42 -0.12
C HIS A 248 5.55 16.50 -0.30
N CYS A 249 4.38 16.15 -0.81
CA CYS A 249 3.22 17.05 -0.75
C CYS A 249 2.72 17.21 0.69
N ARG A 250 2.24 18.40 1.01
CA ARG A 250 1.71 18.74 2.34
C ARG A 250 0.30 18.21 2.59
N ASN A 251 -0.48 18.05 1.54
CA ASN A 251 -1.88 17.63 1.61
C ASN A 251 -2.18 16.60 0.51
N HIS A 252 -3.24 15.82 0.69
CA HIS A 252 -3.52 14.70 -0.19
C HIS A 252 -5.02 14.59 -0.49
N ILE A 253 -5.34 14.34 -1.75
CA ILE A 253 -6.61 13.81 -2.23
C ILE A 253 -6.26 12.48 -2.86
N ILE A 254 -6.70 11.38 -2.27
CA ILE A 254 -6.31 10.04 -2.73
C ILE A 254 -7.49 9.25 -3.27
N SER A 255 -7.23 8.45 -4.30
CA SER A 255 -8.14 7.38 -4.70
C SER A 255 -8.05 6.19 -3.74
N ASN A 256 -8.90 5.19 -3.93
CA ASN A 256 -8.87 3.90 -3.24
C ASN A 256 -7.72 2.99 -3.68
N SER A 257 -6.53 3.55 -3.80
CA SER A 257 -5.31 2.84 -4.21
C SER A 257 -4.31 2.76 -3.06
N THR A 258 -3.76 1.57 -2.82
CA THR A 258 -2.71 1.36 -1.80
C THR A 258 -1.47 2.22 -2.04
N PHE A 259 -1.22 2.62 -3.29
CA PHE A 259 -0.12 3.51 -3.63
C PHE A 259 -0.36 4.94 -3.10
N GLY A 260 -1.56 5.50 -3.38
CA GLY A 260 -1.98 6.79 -2.82
C GLY A 260 -2.07 6.78 -1.30
N TRP A 261 -2.51 5.65 -0.73
CA TRP A 261 -2.53 5.44 0.72
C TRP A 261 -1.14 5.64 1.34
N TRP A 262 -0.12 4.99 0.77
CA TRP A 262 1.26 5.11 1.26
C TRP A 262 1.86 6.49 1.03
N GLY A 263 1.57 7.14 -0.10
CA GLY A 263 1.97 8.53 -0.32
C GLY A 263 1.48 9.47 0.79
N SER A 264 0.23 9.32 1.19
CA SER A 264 -0.37 10.07 2.30
C SER A 264 0.17 9.64 3.68
N TYR A 265 0.36 8.34 3.92
CA TYR A 265 0.84 7.82 5.21
C TYR A 265 2.27 8.23 5.53
N LEU A 266 3.16 8.20 4.53
CA LEU A 266 4.57 8.58 4.68
C LEU A 266 4.77 10.09 4.75
N SER A 267 3.80 10.87 4.32
CA SER A 267 3.85 12.32 4.40
C SER A 267 3.75 12.80 5.86
N ASN A 268 4.40 13.91 6.15
CA ASN A 268 4.15 14.70 7.37
C ASN A 268 3.03 15.72 7.16
N GLY A 269 2.14 15.46 6.21
CA GLY A 269 1.10 16.35 5.74
C GLY A 269 -0.04 16.57 6.72
N ASN A 270 -0.82 17.64 6.47
CA ASN A 270 -1.85 18.12 7.40
C ASN A 270 -3.24 17.55 7.09
N ILE A 271 -3.60 17.46 5.80
CA ILE A 271 -4.95 17.09 5.38
C ILE A 271 -4.88 15.94 4.38
N THR A 272 -5.64 14.89 4.64
CA THR A 272 -5.88 13.85 3.65
C THR A 272 -7.37 13.69 3.45
N ILE A 273 -7.82 13.79 2.19
CA ILE A 273 -9.19 13.46 1.76
C ILE A 273 -9.15 12.12 1.05
N ALA A 274 -10.03 11.22 1.45
CA ALA A 274 -10.16 9.88 0.89
C ALA A 274 -11.63 9.56 0.59
N PRO A 275 -11.92 8.58 -0.29
CA PRO A 275 -13.30 8.17 -0.55
C PRO A 275 -13.90 7.54 0.69
N GLN A 276 -15.19 7.76 0.91
CA GLN A 276 -15.94 7.22 2.05
C GLN A 276 -15.94 5.68 2.08
N LYS A 277 -15.84 5.05 0.91
CA LYS A 277 -15.67 3.61 0.75
C LYS A 277 -14.39 3.33 -0.01
N TRP A 278 -13.60 2.37 0.44
CA TRP A 278 -12.41 1.93 -0.28
C TRP A 278 -12.73 0.95 -1.41
N SER A 279 -13.78 0.19 -1.23
CA SER A 279 -14.31 -0.72 -2.26
C SER A 279 -15.81 -0.92 -2.06
N ASN A 280 -16.49 -1.34 -3.13
CA ASN A 280 -17.89 -1.76 -3.10
C ASN A 280 -18.04 -3.24 -2.69
N SER A 281 -17.18 -3.73 -1.81
CA SER A 281 -17.29 -5.05 -1.19
C SER A 281 -17.94 -4.96 0.18
N ASP A 282 -18.38 -6.11 0.70
CA ASP A 282 -18.93 -6.24 2.07
C ASP A 282 -17.82 -6.33 3.14
N GLU A 283 -16.55 -6.18 2.75
CA GLU A 283 -15.43 -6.17 3.69
C GLU A 283 -15.51 -4.93 4.61
N GLN A 284 -15.14 -5.12 5.88
CA GLN A 284 -14.95 -3.99 6.80
C GLN A 284 -13.83 -3.08 6.27
N GLN A 285 -14.09 -1.77 6.23
CA GLN A 285 -13.21 -0.79 5.57
C GLN A 285 -12.06 -0.30 6.50
N ASP A 286 -11.36 -1.21 7.17
CA ASP A 286 -10.30 -0.89 8.14
C ASP A 286 -9.04 -0.27 7.53
N ILE A 287 -8.95 -0.21 6.22
CA ILE A 287 -7.91 0.51 5.48
C ILE A 287 -8.02 2.03 5.60
N LEU A 288 -9.23 2.53 5.87
CA LEU A 288 -9.48 3.96 6.06
C LEU A 288 -8.93 4.40 7.42
N ARG A 289 -8.08 5.43 7.40
CA ARG A 289 -7.39 5.90 8.60
C ARG A 289 -8.25 6.86 9.43
N THR A 290 -8.09 6.78 10.75
CA THR A 290 -8.62 7.81 11.65
C THR A 290 -7.93 9.16 11.35
N GLY A 291 -8.69 10.24 11.31
CA GLY A 291 -8.20 11.58 11.00
C GLY A 291 -8.22 11.96 9.51
N TRP A 292 -8.49 11.02 8.61
CA TRP A 292 -8.78 11.37 7.22
C TRP A 292 -10.19 11.96 7.09
N ILE A 293 -10.35 12.87 6.14
CA ILE A 293 -11.66 13.40 5.76
C ILE A 293 -12.24 12.47 4.70
N LEU A 294 -13.32 11.80 5.04
CA LEU A 294 -13.99 10.86 4.14
C LEU A 294 -15.18 11.54 3.46
N ILE A 295 -15.27 11.44 2.11
CA ILE A 295 -16.35 12.06 1.31
C ILE A 295 -16.88 11.13 0.22
#